data_b38f297eb5667dd9a96fd3a223073eb8
#
_entry.id   b38f297eb5667dd9a96fd3a223073eb8
#
_cell.length_a   1.000
_cell.length_b   1.000
_cell.length_c   1.000
_cell.angle_alpha   90.00
_cell.angle_beta   90.00
_cell.angle_gamma   90.00
#
_symmetry.space_group_name_H-M   'P 1'
#
loop_
_entity.id
_entity.type
_entity.pdbx_description
1 polymer ?
#
loop_
_entity_poly.entity_id
_entity_poly.type
_entity_poly.pdbx_seq_one_letter_code
_entity_poly.pdbx_strand_id
1 'polypeptide(L)'
;MFRFAKKILVNYFTVFFLFAIFVASTYYFFQRDFFRVHDYTIGVKVVEMASALKSWHYPVRWSADLGYGFGMPLFNFYAPLPYFIGAIFYLFGFSLVSSIKLLYLLITFITLLGSFKLGKKLSGNWGGIILAAALTLAPYRALNIFVRGALSEVFAIAFFPWVILALYKKNYLLLFISLVAIILSHNLSALMFIPLAALWALFILKKKELWSIIKVFALAFFTTVFYTLPSFLEKDLTKINTILTGYFDYHLHFLYIRQFFQNNWGYGGSAWGANDDISFFLGYGQLFALLFFLILFFIQFLQAWRGKALNKFLKKNKKLILVGSITVFCLFLSIGKSLQLWESLEILAFIQFPWRWLGSASFFLAMFLAIGSGLLKNNLWRKLTLGFLFIIFFFNTGFFKAEKTIVDSNVFYYSDPQLIRSEMSETLPDYIPVQMANEEILKEYNKKYPEPSVWLNNDLADGQTFTNQLLKSNNQSQTWKINSSQENLLNFKIANFTGWTAYLDNQKIEILENSELGNVQLLVPKGEHLIKLSFRENKLRLLSNYVSLTALTIFVLWQITLKNRATN
;
A
#
# COMPACT_ATOMS: atom_id res chain seq x y z
N MET A 1 25.79 -41.39 0.59
CA MET A 1 24.40 -41.73 0.24
C MET A 1 23.39 -41.23 1.27
N PHE A 2 23.46 -41.54 2.55
CA PHE A 2 22.52 -41.10 3.60
C PHE A 2 22.39 -39.58 3.75
N ARG A 3 23.49 -38.82 3.70
CA ARG A 3 23.46 -37.33 3.80
C ARG A 3 22.79 -36.68 2.57
N PHE A 4 22.93 -37.28 1.39
CA PHE A 4 22.32 -36.79 0.15
C PHE A 4 20.81 -37.06 0.14
N ALA A 5 20.37 -38.28 0.48
CA ALA A 5 18.96 -38.66 0.62
C ALA A 5 18.24 -37.76 1.67
N LYS A 6 18.89 -37.52 2.84
CA LYS A 6 18.37 -36.64 3.88
C LYS A 6 18.23 -35.17 3.40
N LYS A 7 19.16 -34.67 2.56
CA LYS A 7 19.08 -33.32 1.99
C LYS A 7 17.93 -33.18 0.99
N ILE A 8 17.72 -34.19 0.16
CA ILE A 8 16.62 -34.30 -0.80
C ILE A 8 15.28 -34.31 -0.02
N LEU A 9 15.13 -35.18 0.97
CA LEU A 9 13.91 -35.30 1.76
C LEU A 9 13.54 -34.00 2.48
N VAL A 10 14.52 -33.30 3.06
CA VAL A 10 14.32 -31.97 3.71
C VAL A 10 13.88 -30.92 2.70
N ASN A 11 14.37 -31.00 1.45
CA ASN A 11 13.95 -30.05 0.41
C ASN A 11 12.48 -30.31 -0.01
N TYR A 12 12.09 -31.56 -0.26
CA TYR A 12 10.69 -31.88 -0.59
C TYR A 12 9.73 -31.52 0.52
N PHE A 13 10.05 -31.81 1.78
CA PHE A 13 9.27 -31.42 2.94
C PHE A 13 9.08 -29.90 3.02
N THR A 14 10.16 -29.15 2.82
CA THR A 14 10.09 -27.67 2.82
C THR A 14 9.18 -27.14 1.71
N VAL A 15 9.32 -27.67 0.49
CA VAL A 15 8.50 -27.26 -0.66
C VAL A 15 7.02 -27.58 -0.39
N PHE A 16 6.73 -28.78 0.13
CA PHE A 16 5.37 -29.19 0.48
C PHE A 16 4.73 -28.24 1.49
N PHE A 17 5.43 -27.88 2.58
CA PHE A 17 4.88 -26.94 3.56
C PHE A 17 4.68 -25.54 3.00
N LEU A 18 5.61 -25.03 2.21
CA LEU A 18 5.46 -23.72 1.57
C LEU A 18 4.28 -23.71 0.60
N PHE A 19 4.11 -24.78 -0.17
CA PHE A 19 2.97 -24.93 -1.05
C PHE A 19 1.64 -25.01 -0.27
N ALA A 20 1.59 -25.80 0.82
CA ALA A 20 0.42 -25.88 1.68
C ALA A 20 0.04 -24.52 2.29
N ILE A 21 1.03 -23.74 2.78
CA ILE A 21 0.80 -22.39 3.31
C ILE A 21 0.28 -21.47 2.21
N PHE A 22 0.86 -21.55 1.00
CA PHE A 22 0.41 -20.75 -0.14
C PHE A 22 -1.05 -21.06 -0.49
N VAL A 23 -1.38 -22.33 -0.69
CA VAL A 23 -2.74 -22.76 -1.02
C VAL A 23 -3.73 -22.34 0.09
N ALA A 24 -3.40 -22.62 1.36
CA ALA A 24 -4.26 -22.26 2.49
C ALA A 24 -4.57 -20.77 2.59
N SER A 25 -3.62 -19.90 2.20
CA SER A 25 -3.81 -18.45 2.23
C SER A 25 -4.42 -17.88 0.94
N THR A 26 -4.56 -18.68 -0.11
CA THR A 26 -4.98 -18.20 -1.44
C THR A 26 -6.10 -18.98 -2.08
N TYR A 27 -6.56 -20.11 -1.49
CA TYR A 27 -7.56 -20.98 -2.10
C TYR A 27 -8.83 -20.24 -2.54
N TYR A 28 -9.20 -19.18 -1.83
CA TYR A 28 -10.38 -18.39 -2.13
C TYR A 28 -10.27 -17.64 -3.47
N PHE A 29 -9.06 -17.32 -3.94
CA PHE A 29 -8.83 -16.66 -5.23
C PHE A 29 -9.02 -17.58 -6.44
N PHE A 30 -9.11 -18.88 -6.24
CA PHE A 30 -9.38 -19.85 -7.31
C PHE A 30 -10.88 -20.06 -7.59
N GLN A 31 -11.77 -19.43 -6.79
CA GLN A 31 -13.20 -19.40 -7.08
C GLN A 31 -13.49 -18.49 -8.28
N ARG A 32 -14.65 -18.68 -8.95
CA ARG A 32 -14.99 -17.93 -10.16
C ARG A 32 -15.12 -16.43 -9.87
N ASP A 33 -15.91 -16.09 -8.87
CA ASP A 33 -16.26 -14.71 -8.54
C ASP A 33 -15.27 -14.08 -7.55
N PHE A 34 -15.46 -12.82 -7.25
CA PHE A 34 -14.71 -12.11 -6.23
C PHE A 34 -15.56 -11.98 -4.95
N PHE A 35 -15.08 -11.20 -3.97
CA PHE A 35 -15.74 -11.07 -2.69
C PHE A 35 -15.81 -9.61 -2.25
N ARG A 36 -16.79 -9.30 -1.41
CA ARG A 36 -16.97 -7.98 -0.83
C ARG A 36 -15.86 -7.67 0.16
N VAL A 37 -15.31 -6.45 0.08
CA VAL A 37 -14.33 -5.86 1.01
C VAL A 37 -14.68 -4.39 1.27
N HIS A 38 -14.12 -3.77 2.30
CA HIS A 38 -14.37 -2.36 2.60
C HIS A 38 -13.83 -1.43 1.51
N ASP A 39 -12.56 -1.60 1.09
CA ASP A 39 -11.95 -0.85 -0.01
C ASP A 39 -12.25 -1.54 -1.35
N TYR A 40 -13.52 -1.46 -1.79
CA TYR A 40 -13.94 -2.00 -3.08
C TYR A 40 -13.49 -1.14 -4.27
N THR A 41 -12.83 -0.01 -4.05
CA THR A 41 -12.27 0.86 -5.10
C THR A 41 -10.99 0.33 -5.75
N ILE A 42 -10.51 -0.85 -5.37
CA ILE A 42 -9.31 -1.49 -5.97
C ILE A 42 -9.46 -1.60 -7.50
N GLY A 43 -10.63 -2.05 -7.97
CA GLY A 43 -10.89 -2.26 -9.39
C GLY A 43 -10.82 -0.96 -10.18
N VAL A 44 -11.48 0.07 -9.70
CA VAL A 44 -11.45 1.41 -10.30
C VAL A 44 -10.03 1.97 -10.40
N LYS A 45 -9.24 1.86 -9.33
CA LYS A 45 -7.84 2.31 -9.35
C LYS A 45 -7.01 1.57 -10.40
N VAL A 46 -7.27 0.28 -10.63
CA VAL A 46 -6.62 -0.50 -11.71
C VAL A 46 -7.05 -0.01 -13.09
N VAL A 47 -8.34 0.24 -13.30
CA VAL A 47 -8.88 0.71 -14.58
C VAL A 47 -8.38 2.12 -14.92
N GLU A 48 -8.44 3.04 -13.96
CA GLU A 48 -7.95 4.42 -14.12
C GLU A 48 -6.43 4.44 -14.42
N MET A 49 -5.66 3.62 -13.71
CA MET A 49 -4.25 3.45 -14.00
C MET A 49 -4.02 2.90 -15.42
N ALA A 50 -4.78 1.90 -15.85
CA ALA A 50 -4.65 1.32 -17.18
C ALA A 50 -5.04 2.33 -18.29
N SER A 51 -6.07 3.13 -18.07
CA SER A 51 -6.48 4.21 -18.98
C SER A 51 -5.37 5.25 -19.16
N ALA A 52 -4.75 5.67 -18.05
CA ALA A 52 -3.62 6.60 -18.10
C ALA A 52 -2.40 6.02 -18.83
N LEU A 53 -2.07 4.74 -18.57
CA LEU A 53 -0.97 4.06 -19.24
C LEU A 53 -1.16 3.93 -20.75
N LYS A 54 -2.37 3.67 -21.23
CA LYS A 54 -2.71 3.70 -22.66
C LYS A 54 -2.45 5.05 -23.31
N SER A 55 -2.54 6.13 -22.55
CA SER A 55 -2.29 7.50 -23.01
C SER A 55 -0.79 7.90 -22.98
N TRP A 56 0.11 6.96 -22.61
CA TRP A 56 1.57 7.17 -22.54
C TRP A 56 2.00 8.31 -21.59
N HIS A 57 1.25 8.53 -20.51
CA HIS A 57 1.59 9.53 -19.51
C HIS A 57 2.29 8.91 -18.30
N TYR A 58 3.52 9.35 -18.07
CA TYR A 58 4.34 8.94 -16.93
C TYR A 58 5.01 10.14 -16.26
N PRO A 59 5.02 10.17 -14.91
CA PRO A 59 4.27 9.31 -14.01
C PRO A 59 2.76 9.59 -14.09
N VAL A 60 1.95 8.55 -13.86
CA VAL A 60 0.49 8.71 -13.79
C VAL A 60 0.12 9.51 -12.55
N ARG A 61 -0.71 10.56 -12.72
CA ARG A 61 -1.18 11.41 -11.61
C ARG A 61 -2.68 11.59 -11.59
N TRP A 62 -3.28 11.70 -12.76
CA TRP A 62 -4.67 12.09 -12.97
C TRP A 62 -5.56 10.86 -13.24
N SER A 63 -6.75 10.86 -12.65
CA SER A 63 -7.84 9.91 -12.85
C SER A 63 -8.98 10.65 -13.50
N ALA A 64 -9.33 10.33 -14.75
CA ALA A 64 -10.25 11.15 -15.54
C ALA A 64 -11.72 10.92 -15.20
N ASP A 65 -12.10 9.69 -14.86
CA ASP A 65 -13.50 9.34 -14.65
C ASP A 65 -13.95 9.50 -13.18
N LEU A 66 -13.03 9.52 -12.21
CA LEU A 66 -13.35 9.82 -10.81
C LEU A 66 -13.68 11.30 -10.59
N GLY A 67 -14.09 11.67 -9.36
CA GLY A 67 -14.51 13.05 -9.06
C GLY A 67 -15.76 13.44 -9.80
N TYR A 68 -16.74 12.53 -9.92
CA TYR A 68 -18.00 12.70 -10.65
C TYR A 68 -17.79 13.01 -12.14
N GLY A 69 -16.71 12.47 -12.73
CA GLY A 69 -16.34 12.69 -14.12
C GLY A 69 -15.66 14.03 -14.40
N PHE A 70 -15.40 14.84 -13.37
CA PHE A 70 -14.54 16.02 -13.50
C PHE A 70 -13.07 15.66 -13.45
N GLY A 71 -12.74 14.43 -13.02
CA GLY A 71 -11.39 13.97 -12.78
C GLY A 71 -10.82 14.47 -11.46
N MET A 72 -9.76 13.80 -11.00
CA MET A 72 -9.02 14.19 -9.79
C MET A 72 -7.57 13.67 -9.80
N PRO A 73 -6.65 14.29 -9.02
CA PRO A 73 -5.24 13.91 -8.99
C PRO A 73 -4.96 12.69 -8.11
N LEU A 74 -5.71 11.59 -8.27
CA LEU A 74 -5.67 10.41 -7.40
C LEU A 74 -4.24 9.89 -7.19
N PHE A 75 -3.51 9.60 -8.27
CA PHE A 75 -2.19 8.98 -8.20
C PHE A 75 -1.05 9.97 -7.89
N ASN A 76 -1.38 11.25 -7.70
CA ASN A 76 -0.47 12.21 -7.09
C ASN A 76 -0.35 11.99 -5.58
N PHE A 77 -1.38 11.41 -4.93
CA PHE A 77 -1.50 11.20 -3.49
C PHE A 77 -1.58 9.74 -3.10
N TYR A 78 -2.15 8.89 -3.93
CA TYR A 78 -2.33 7.46 -3.66
C TYR A 78 -1.17 6.64 -4.23
N ALA A 79 -0.57 5.78 -3.39
CA ALA A 79 0.63 5.01 -3.74
C ALA A 79 0.41 4.11 -4.98
N PRO A 80 1.21 4.26 -6.05
CA PRO A 80 0.82 3.78 -7.39
C PRO A 80 1.18 2.31 -7.68
N LEU A 81 2.17 1.71 -6.99
CA LEU A 81 2.79 0.45 -7.42
C LEU A 81 1.82 -0.74 -7.54
N PRO A 82 0.91 -1.02 -6.59
CA PRO A 82 -0.02 -2.14 -6.72
C PRO A 82 -0.94 -1.99 -7.93
N TYR A 83 -1.44 -0.79 -8.16
CA TYR A 83 -2.37 -0.48 -9.26
C TYR A 83 -1.68 -0.46 -10.61
N PHE A 84 -0.42 -0.03 -10.66
CA PHE A 84 0.44 -0.12 -11.84
C PHE A 84 0.62 -1.59 -12.27
N ILE A 85 0.94 -2.49 -11.33
CA ILE A 85 1.08 -3.92 -11.63
C ILE A 85 -0.27 -4.52 -12.04
N GLY A 86 -1.36 -4.15 -11.37
CA GLY A 86 -2.72 -4.57 -11.72
C GLY A 86 -3.14 -4.10 -13.11
N ALA A 87 -2.84 -2.85 -13.45
CA ALA A 87 -3.07 -2.29 -14.77
C ALA A 87 -2.29 -3.03 -15.87
N ILE A 88 -1.06 -3.45 -15.60
CA ILE A 88 -0.29 -4.29 -16.54
C ILE A 88 -1.02 -5.60 -16.81
N PHE A 89 -1.50 -6.33 -15.78
CA PHE A 89 -2.28 -7.55 -15.98
C PHE A 89 -3.54 -7.29 -16.80
N TYR A 90 -4.28 -6.22 -16.47
CA TYR A 90 -5.48 -5.82 -17.19
C TYR A 90 -5.20 -5.47 -18.65
N LEU A 91 -4.11 -4.76 -18.94
CA LEU A 91 -3.68 -4.42 -20.29
C LEU A 91 -3.20 -5.63 -21.10
N PHE A 92 -2.72 -6.68 -20.45
CA PHE A 92 -2.42 -7.96 -21.10
C PHE A 92 -3.66 -8.82 -21.41
N GLY A 93 -4.87 -8.30 -21.16
CA GLY A 93 -6.12 -8.94 -21.54
C GLY A 93 -6.75 -9.82 -20.45
N PHE A 94 -6.22 -9.85 -19.23
CA PHE A 94 -6.92 -10.48 -18.11
C PHE A 94 -8.17 -9.66 -17.75
N SER A 95 -9.25 -10.34 -17.32
CA SER A 95 -10.41 -9.61 -16.76
C SER A 95 -9.98 -8.82 -15.52
N LEU A 96 -10.75 -7.78 -15.16
CA LEU A 96 -10.45 -6.94 -13.98
C LEU A 96 -10.36 -7.79 -12.71
N VAL A 97 -11.30 -8.70 -12.49
CA VAL A 97 -11.30 -9.63 -11.35
C VAL A 97 -10.07 -10.53 -11.36
N SER A 98 -9.72 -11.08 -12.53
CA SER A 98 -8.51 -11.92 -12.65
C SER A 98 -7.24 -11.12 -12.37
N SER A 99 -7.16 -9.88 -12.81
CA SER A 99 -6.03 -8.98 -12.55
C SER A 99 -5.84 -8.73 -11.05
N ILE A 100 -6.93 -8.48 -10.32
CA ILE A 100 -6.90 -8.29 -8.86
C ILE A 100 -6.49 -9.58 -8.14
N LYS A 101 -7.04 -10.73 -8.55
CA LYS A 101 -6.66 -12.03 -7.99
C LYS A 101 -5.18 -12.34 -8.22
N LEU A 102 -4.67 -12.08 -9.41
CA LEU A 102 -3.24 -12.23 -9.73
C LEU A 102 -2.36 -11.33 -8.86
N LEU A 103 -2.79 -10.11 -8.53
CA LEU A 103 -2.09 -9.26 -7.58
C LEU A 103 -1.98 -9.91 -6.20
N TYR A 104 -3.08 -10.45 -5.67
CA TYR A 104 -3.06 -11.12 -4.36
C TYR A 104 -2.23 -12.41 -4.37
N LEU A 105 -2.29 -13.19 -5.45
CA LEU A 105 -1.45 -14.39 -5.63
C LEU A 105 0.04 -14.01 -5.67
N LEU A 106 0.41 -13.02 -6.49
CA LEU A 106 1.77 -12.52 -6.63
C LEU A 106 2.33 -12.05 -5.27
N ILE A 107 1.57 -11.20 -4.58
CA ILE A 107 2.07 -10.61 -3.34
C ILE A 107 2.12 -11.64 -2.19
N THR A 108 1.24 -12.65 -2.22
CA THR A 108 1.32 -13.78 -1.29
C THR A 108 2.57 -14.60 -1.54
N PHE A 109 2.91 -14.88 -2.79
CA PHE A 109 4.14 -15.57 -3.15
C PHE A 109 5.40 -14.80 -2.71
N ILE A 110 5.42 -13.47 -2.92
CA ILE A 110 6.51 -12.59 -2.48
C ILE A 110 6.64 -12.64 -0.94
N THR A 111 5.53 -12.53 -0.20
CA THR A 111 5.50 -12.62 1.27
C THR A 111 6.08 -13.95 1.75
N LEU A 112 5.57 -15.06 1.20
CA LEU A 112 5.96 -16.43 1.58
C LEU A 112 7.44 -16.66 1.34
N LEU A 113 7.92 -16.33 0.14
CA LEU A 113 9.30 -16.56 -0.27
C LEU A 113 10.29 -15.70 0.54
N GLY A 114 9.96 -14.42 0.76
CA GLY A 114 10.78 -13.49 1.57
C GLY A 114 10.88 -13.97 3.01
N SER A 115 9.73 -14.32 3.59
CA SER A 115 9.63 -14.85 4.95
C SER A 115 10.44 -16.14 5.12
N PHE A 116 10.30 -17.09 4.20
CA PHE A 116 11.08 -18.31 4.24
C PHE A 116 12.59 -18.04 4.14
N LYS A 117 13.02 -17.23 3.17
CA LYS A 117 14.45 -16.90 2.99
C LYS A 117 15.04 -16.17 4.21
N LEU A 118 14.30 -15.25 4.80
CA LEU A 118 14.72 -14.56 6.02
C LEU A 118 14.81 -15.52 7.20
N GLY A 119 13.75 -16.27 7.49
CA GLY A 119 13.73 -17.21 8.61
C GLY A 119 14.79 -18.29 8.48
N LYS A 120 15.05 -18.77 7.24
CA LYS A 120 16.16 -19.68 6.94
C LYS A 120 17.53 -19.06 7.26
N LYS A 121 17.72 -17.78 6.98
CA LYS A 121 18.95 -17.04 7.35
C LYS A 121 19.10 -16.89 8.86
N LEU A 122 17.98 -16.74 9.59
CA LEU A 122 17.97 -16.56 11.03
C LEU A 122 18.21 -17.86 11.80
N SER A 123 17.51 -18.94 11.44
CA SER A 123 17.43 -20.18 12.23
C SER A 123 17.33 -21.48 11.40
N GLY A 124 17.81 -21.46 10.16
CA GLY A 124 17.76 -22.63 9.27
C GLY A 124 16.36 -22.90 8.69
N ASN A 125 16.18 -24.07 8.03
CA ASN A 125 14.94 -24.36 7.31
C ASN A 125 13.69 -24.30 8.19
N TRP A 126 13.76 -24.75 9.45
CA TRP A 126 12.65 -24.67 10.39
C TRP A 126 12.26 -23.23 10.71
N GLY A 127 13.24 -22.37 11.00
CA GLY A 127 12.98 -20.93 11.16
C GLY A 127 12.36 -20.31 9.90
N GLY A 128 12.75 -20.81 8.72
CA GLY A 128 12.16 -20.41 7.44
C GLY A 128 10.68 -20.76 7.34
N ILE A 129 10.31 -21.99 7.65
CA ILE A 129 8.91 -22.46 7.58
C ILE A 129 8.06 -21.76 8.64
N ILE A 130 8.58 -21.58 9.87
CA ILE A 130 7.86 -20.87 10.96
C ILE A 130 7.58 -19.43 10.56
N LEU A 131 8.59 -18.68 10.11
CA LEU A 131 8.37 -17.28 9.72
C LEU A 131 7.40 -17.17 8.55
N ALA A 132 7.53 -18.07 7.55
CA ALA A 132 6.63 -18.14 6.42
C ALA A 132 5.18 -18.42 6.86
N ALA A 133 4.95 -19.40 7.73
CA ALA A 133 3.63 -19.72 8.24
C ALA A 133 3.07 -18.57 9.12
N ALA A 134 3.84 -18.10 10.09
CA ALA A 134 3.39 -17.11 11.06
C ALA A 134 3.03 -15.75 10.42
N LEU A 135 3.75 -15.34 9.37
CA LEU A 135 3.43 -14.09 8.67
C LEU A 135 2.39 -14.27 7.57
N THR A 136 2.52 -15.31 6.73
CA THR A 136 1.59 -15.51 5.61
C THR A 136 0.19 -15.88 6.08
N LEU A 137 0.08 -16.64 7.17
CA LEU A 137 -1.19 -17.02 7.81
C LEU A 137 -1.53 -16.13 9.03
N ALA A 138 -0.94 -14.94 9.15
CA ALA A 138 -1.31 -14.03 10.24
C ALA A 138 -2.77 -13.57 10.10
N PRO A 139 -3.57 -13.56 11.20
CA PRO A 139 -4.96 -13.08 11.16
C PRO A 139 -5.05 -11.63 10.64
N TYR A 140 -4.13 -10.75 11.02
CA TYR A 140 -4.08 -9.38 10.51
C TYR A 140 -3.89 -9.31 8.99
N ARG A 141 -3.15 -10.26 8.39
CA ARG A 141 -3.03 -10.35 6.93
C ARG A 141 -4.34 -10.81 6.29
N ALA A 142 -5.02 -11.78 6.88
CA ALA A 142 -6.34 -12.22 6.43
C ALA A 142 -7.37 -11.06 6.51
N LEU A 143 -7.35 -10.29 7.61
CA LEU A 143 -8.16 -9.08 7.78
C LEU A 143 -7.92 -8.08 6.65
N ASN A 144 -6.65 -7.78 6.34
CA ASN A 144 -6.31 -6.82 5.28
C ASN A 144 -6.76 -7.28 3.89
N ILE A 145 -6.79 -8.59 3.63
CA ILE A 145 -7.17 -9.16 2.33
C ILE A 145 -8.69 -9.30 2.21
N PHE A 146 -9.32 -9.99 3.18
CA PHE A 146 -10.69 -10.50 3.04
C PHE A 146 -11.77 -9.65 3.72
N VAL A 147 -11.36 -8.69 4.55
CA VAL A 147 -12.28 -7.75 5.20
C VAL A 147 -12.06 -6.34 4.68
N ARG A 148 -10.86 -5.82 4.87
CA ARG A 148 -10.53 -4.44 4.51
C ARG A 148 -10.33 -4.21 3.00
N GLY A 149 -9.79 -5.19 2.28
CA GLY A 149 -9.35 -4.98 0.90
C GLY A 149 -8.12 -4.09 0.80
N ALA A 150 -7.32 -3.96 1.86
CA ALA A 150 -6.19 -3.05 1.94
C ALA A 150 -4.97 -3.52 1.12
N LEU A 151 -5.15 -3.60 -0.19
CA LEU A 151 -4.17 -4.13 -1.14
C LEU A 151 -2.81 -3.45 -1.01
N SER A 152 -2.79 -2.12 -0.92
CA SER A 152 -1.57 -1.32 -0.79
C SER A 152 -0.77 -1.66 0.46
N GLU A 153 -1.44 -1.83 1.61
CA GLU A 153 -0.81 -2.22 2.86
C GLU A 153 -0.26 -3.66 2.80
N VAL A 154 -1.02 -4.59 2.22
CA VAL A 154 -0.58 -5.99 2.01
C VAL A 154 0.68 -6.04 1.13
N PHE A 155 0.74 -5.22 0.08
CA PHE A 155 1.92 -5.09 -0.77
C PHE A 155 3.14 -4.59 0.01
N ALA A 156 3.01 -3.52 0.79
CA ALA A 156 4.11 -2.99 1.58
C ALA A 156 4.65 -4.02 2.59
N ILE A 157 3.77 -4.68 3.35
CA ILE A 157 4.14 -5.69 4.35
C ILE A 157 4.89 -6.87 3.72
N ALA A 158 4.58 -7.24 2.49
CA ALA A 158 5.24 -8.34 1.78
C ALA A 158 6.74 -8.10 1.57
N PHE A 159 7.18 -6.85 1.51
CA PHE A 159 8.59 -6.50 1.34
C PHE A 159 9.36 -6.35 2.66
N PHE A 160 8.70 -6.35 3.82
CA PHE A 160 9.38 -6.30 5.13
C PHE A 160 10.43 -7.41 5.32
N PRO A 161 10.12 -8.70 5.04
CA PRO A 161 11.12 -9.76 5.13
C PRO A 161 12.31 -9.55 4.19
N TRP A 162 12.09 -8.96 3.01
CA TRP A 162 13.13 -8.73 2.02
C TRP A 162 14.10 -7.63 2.44
N VAL A 163 13.61 -6.55 3.07
CA VAL A 163 14.46 -5.49 3.63
C VAL A 163 15.39 -6.09 4.67
N ILE A 164 14.86 -6.80 5.66
CA ILE A 164 15.67 -7.39 6.73
C ILE A 164 16.64 -8.45 6.17
N LEU A 165 16.19 -9.27 5.22
CA LEU A 165 17.06 -10.25 4.54
C LEU A 165 18.22 -9.57 3.79
N ALA A 166 17.93 -8.46 3.10
CA ALA A 166 18.92 -7.68 2.36
C ALA A 166 19.98 -7.09 3.27
N LEU A 167 19.58 -6.57 4.45
CA LEU A 167 20.50 -6.11 5.49
C LEU A 167 21.45 -7.22 5.96
N TYR A 168 20.92 -8.43 6.23
CA TYR A 168 21.76 -9.58 6.61
C TYR A 168 22.70 -10.05 5.50
N LYS A 169 22.26 -9.95 4.24
CA LYS A 169 23.08 -10.35 3.09
C LYS A 169 23.98 -9.25 2.57
N LYS A 170 23.79 -8.01 3.03
CA LYS A 170 24.41 -6.80 2.48
C LYS A 170 24.17 -6.68 0.98
N ASN A 171 22.97 -7.09 0.54
CA ASN A 171 22.54 -7.02 -0.85
C ASN A 171 21.86 -5.67 -1.08
N TYR A 172 22.64 -4.71 -1.60
CA TYR A 172 22.19 -3.33 -1.78
C TYR A 172 21.07 -3.20 -2.83
N LEU A 173 21.12 -4.01 -3.89
CA LEU A 173 20.06 -4.02 -4.92
C LEU A 173 18.72 -4.51 -4.33
N LEU A 174 18.75 -5.63 -3.59
CA LEU A 174 17.56 -6.16 -2.96
C LEU A 174 16.99 -5.17 -1.91
N LEU A 175 17.87 -4.52 -1.14
CA LEU A 175 17.47 -3.51 -0.16
C LEU A 175 16.79 -2.32 -0.85
N PHE A 176 17.41 -1.79 -1.90
CA PHE A 176 16.91 -0.67 -2.68
C PHE A 176 15.51 -0.98 -3.27
N ILE A 177 15.39 -2.09 -4.00
CA ILE A 177 14.11 -2.50 -4.60
C ILE A 177 13.02 -2.66 -3.52
N SER A 178 13.36 -3.29 -2.39
CA SER A 178 12.38 -3.53 -1.32
C SER A 178 11.93 -2.24 -0.64
N LEU A 179 12.82 -1.27 -0.40
CA LEU A 179 12.48 0.03 0.17
C LEU A 179 11.61 0.85 -0.81
N VAL A 180 12.00 0.92 -2.08
CA VAL A 180 11.22 1.60 -3.13
C VAL A 180 9.83 0.96 -3.24
N ALA A 181 9.76 -0.37 -3.24
CA ALA A 181 8.48 -1.08 -3.31
C ALA A 181 7.57 -0.78 -2.11
N ILE A 182 8.11 -0.69 -0.89
CA ILE A 182 7.33 -0.31 0.30
C ILE A 182 6.77 1.10 0.15
N ILE A 183 7.60 2.08 -0.20
CA ILE A 183 7.20 3.48 -0.30
C ILE A 183 6.15 3.67 -1.39
N LEU A 184 6.34 3.07 -2.56
CA LEU A 184 5.42 3.17 -3.69
C LEU A 184 4.17 2.27 -3.55
N SER A 185 4.13 1.39 -2.54
CA SER A 185 2.94 0.58 -2.24
C SER A 185 2.05 1.22 -1.19
N HIS A 186 2.62 1.73 -0.07
CA HIS A 186 1.85 2.29 1.03
C HIS A 186 2.70 3.20 1.92
N ASN A 187 2.47 4.50 1.82
CA ASN A 187 3.26 5.54 2.55
C ASN A 187 3.22 5.34 4.07
N LEU A 188 2.05 4.98 4.61
CA LEU A 188 1.90 4.80 6.06
C LEU A 188 2.68 3.57 6.57
N SER A 189 2.68 2.47 5.80
CA SER A 189 3.53 1.32 6.12
C SER A 189 5.02 1.68 6.01
N ALA A 190 5.41 2.51 5.06
CA ALA A 190 6.77 3.01 4.95
C ALA A 190 7.15 3.85 6.19
N LEU A 191 6.27 4.78 6.61
CA LEU A 191 6.43 5.61 7.80
C LEU A 191 6.63 4.76 9.07
N MET A 192 5.83 3.69 9.22
CA MET A 192 5.90 2.81 10.39
C MET A 192 7.11 1.86 10.36
N PHE A 193 7.43 1.28 9.22
CA PHE A 193 8.40 0.18 9.14
C PHE A 193 9.84 0.64 8.88
N ILE A 194 10.05 1.66 8.02
CA ILE A 194 11.41 2.07 7.63
C ILE A 194 12.26 2.52 8.83
N PRO A 195 11.75 3.29 9.82
CA PRO A 195 12.49 3.61 11.03
C PRO A 195 12.88 2.36 11.84
N LEU A 196 11.98 1.37 11.95
CA LEU A 196 12.26 0.10 12.64
C LEU A 196 13.32 -0.73 11.92
N ALA A 197 13.31 -0.72 10.58
CA ALA A 197 14.34 -1.38 9.77
C ALA A 197 15.71 -0.68 9.91
N ALA A 198 15.72 0.66 9.99
CA ALA A 198 16.92 1.43 10.24
C ALA A 198 17.49 1.14 11.64
N LEU A 199 16.64 1.11 12.68
CA LEU A 199 17.03 0.69 14.02
C LEU A 199 17.63 -0.74 14.01
N TRP A 200 16.98 -1.66 13.28
CA TRP A 200 17.51 -3.02 13.11
C TRP A 200 18.89 -3.01 12.43
N ALA A 201 19.07 -2.20 11.39
CA ALA A 201 20.36 -2.07 10.70
C ALA A 201 21.48 -1.57 11.63
N LEU A 202 21.19 -0.53 12.44
CA LEU A 202 22.13 0.00 13.45
C LEU A 202 22.58 -1.09 14.45
N PHE A 203 21.68 -2.01 14.78
CA PHE A 203 21.93 -3.05 15.75
C PHE A 203 22.74 -4.25 15.20
N ILE A 204 22.56 -4.61 13.91
CA ILE A 204 23.20 -5.81 13.35
C ILE A 204 24.47 -5.54 12.55
N LEU A 205 24.65 -4.29 12.06
CA LEU A 205 25.74 -3.95 11.14
C LEU A 205 26.92 -3.29 11.87
N LYS A 206 28.11 -3.43 11.28
CA LYS A 206 29.30 -2.72 11.74
C LYS A 206 29.30 -1.28 11.21
N LYS A 207 29.95 -0.35 11.92
CA LYS A 207 29.99 1.08 11.56
C LYS A 207 30.41 1.32 10.09
N LYS A 208 31.39 0.57 9.57
CA LYS A 208 31.85 0.67 8.18
C LYS A 208 30.79 0.25 7.13
N GLU A 209 29.83 -0.61 7.53
CA GLU A 209 28.78 -1.11 6.65
C GLU A 209 27.57 -0.16 6.61
N LEU A 210 27.38 0.60 7.70
CA LEU A 210 26.24 1.52 7.84
C LEU A 210 26.26 2.61 6.77
N TRP A 211 27.41 3.14 6.37
CA TRP A 211 27.49 4.17 5.34
C TRP A 211 26.92 3.73 3.99
N SER A 212 27.21 2.48 3.58
CA SER A 212 26.64 1.94 2.34
C SER A 212 25.13 1.73 2.47
N ILE A 213 24.67 1.31 3.64
CA ILE A 213 23.23 1.12 3.92
C ILE A 213 22.51 2.46 3.96
N ILE A 214 23.06 3.49 4.62
CA ILE A 214 22.51 4.85 4.64
C ILE A 214 22.38 5.39 3.21
N LYS A 215 23.41 5.19 2.36
CA LYS A 215 23.33 5.56 0.93
C LYS A 215 22.16 4.87 0.22
N VAL A 216 21.94 3.57 0.49
CA VAL A 216 20.81 2.84 -0.12
C VAL A 216 19.48 3.39 0.36
N PHE A 217 19.31 3.65 1.66
CA PHE A 217 18.09 4.26 2.20
C PHE A 217 17.83 5.64 1.57
N ALA A 218 18.85 6.48 1.51
CA ALA A 218 18.75 7.80 0.90
C ALA A 218 18.40 7.72 -0.59
N LEU A 219 19.12 6.89 -1.38
CA LEU A 219 18.86 6.73 -2.80
C LEU A 219 17.47 6.12 -3.07
N ALA A 220 17.01 5.18 -2.26
CA ALA A 220 15.65 4.65 -2.36
C ALA A 220 14.60 5.73 -2.08
N PHE A 221 14.78 6.54 -1.04
CA PHE A 221 13.92 7.68 -0.76
C PHE A 221 13.92 8.68 -1.90
N PHE A 222 15.09 9.14 -2.36
CA PHE A 222 15.18 10.11 -3.45
C PHE A 222 14.64 9.57 -4.78
N THR A 223 14.74 8.26 -5.04
CA THR A 223 14.13 7.64 -6.22
C THR A 223 12.59 7.69 -6.18
N THR A 224 11.98 7.79 -5.00
CA THR A 224 10.53 7.86 -4.84
C THR A 224 10.00 9.29 -4.70
N VAL A 225 10.86 10.30 -4.77
CA VAL A 225 10.51 11.73 -4.61
C VAL A 225 9.54 12.20 -5.69
N PHE A 226 9.55 11.62 -6.88
CA PHE A 226 8.55 11.92 -7.93
C PHE A 226 7.11 11.73 -7.44
N TYR A 227 6.89 10.86 -6.47
CA TYR A 227 5.61 10.58 -5.83
C TYR A 227 5.51 11.26 -4.46
N THR A 228 6.49 11.06 -3.58
CA THR A 228 6.39 11.46 -2.17
C THR A 228 6.39 12.96 -1.96
N LEU A 229 7.16 13.72 -2.76
CA LEU A 229 7.25 15.17 -2.58
C LEU A 229 6.00 15.92 -3.06
N PRO A 230 5.45 15.64 -4.27
CA PRO A 230 4.17 16.22 -4.66
C PRO A 230 3.03 15.80 -3.73
N SER A 231 2.99 14.54 -3.32
CA SER A 231 1.98 14.03 -2.36
C SER A 231 1.99 14.80 -1.04
N PHE A 232 3.14 15.24 -0.57
CA PHE A 232 3.28 15.98 0.68
C PHE A 232 3.02 17.49 0.50
N LEU A 233 3.57 18.11 -0.54
CA LEU A 233 3.50 19.57 -0.72
C LEU A 233 2.20 20.05 -1.39
N GLU A 234 1.53 19.20 -2.17
CA GLU A 234 0.27 19.53 -2.83
C GLU A 234 -0.98 19.00 -2.10
N LYS A 235 -0.81 18.36 -0.93
CA LYS A 235 -1.93 17.76 -0.18
C LYS A 235 -3.06 18.74 0.13
N ASP A 236 -2.72 19.97 0.50
CA ASP A 236 -3.69 21.00 0.88
C ASP A 236 -4.47 21.59 -0.33
N LEU A 237 -4.12 21.17 -1.55
CA LEU A 237 -4.88 21.47 -2.77
C LEU A 237 -6.07 20.51 -2.97
N THR A 238 -6.22 19.51 -2.11
CA THR A 238 -7.33 18.53 -2.13
C THR A 238 -8.03 18.48 -0.78
N LYS A 239 -9.20 17.83 -0.73
CA LYS A 239 -9.97 17.65 0.50
C LYS A 239 -9.35 16.59 1.44
N ILE A 240 -8.06 16.27 1.31
CA ILE A 240 -7.40 15.18 2.03
C ILE A 240 -7.45 15.31 3.57
N ASN A 241 -7.65 16.52 4.08
CA ASN A 241 -7.77 16.71 5.54
C ASN A 241 -9.02 16.05 6.14
N THR A 242 -10.01 15.67 5.31
CA THR A 242 -11.17 14.86 5.73
C THR A 242 -10.77 13.51 6.30
N ILE A 243 -9.62 12.96 5.86
CA ILE A 243 -9.09 11.70 6.40
C ILE A 243 -8.59 11.77 7.85
N LEU A 244 -8.57 12.95 8.46
CA LEU A 244 -8.13 13.17 9.86
C LEU A 244 -9.30 13.45 10.80
N THR A 245 -10.55 13.47 10.30
CA THR A 245 -11.74 13.86 11.05
C THR A 245 -12.84 12.79 10.99
N GLY A 246 -13.84 12.91 11.84
CA GLY A 246 -14.99 12.01 11.86
C GLY A 246 -14.58 10.58 12.14
N TYR A 247 -15.02 9.65 11.30
CA TYR A 247 -14.66 8.23 11.44
C TYR A 247 -13.15 7.97 11.36
N PHE A 248 -12.38 8.81 10.68
CA PHE A 248 -10.94 8.62 10.50
C PHE A 248 -10.08 9.23 11.61
N ASP A 249 -10.70 9.82 12.64
CA ASP A 249 -9.98 10.32 13.81
C ASP A 249 -9.37 9.15 14.59
N TYR A 250 -8.03 9.13 14.70
CA TYR A 250 -7.29 8.06 15.35
C TYR A 250 -7.68 7.83 16.82
N HIS A 251 -8.21 8.84 17.51
CA HIS A 251 -8.67 8.71 18.89
C HIS A 251 -9.76 7.65 19.06
N LEU A 252 -10.55 7.39 18.02
CA LEU A 252 -11.64 6.43 18.02
C LEU A 252 -11.19 4.97 17.84
N HIS A 253 -9.92 4.73 17.53
CA HIS A 253 -9.47 3.44 16.99
C HIS A 253 -8.32 2.79 17.78
N PHE A 254 -8.06 3.24 19.01
CA PHE A 254 -7.13 2.57 19.89
C PHE A 254 -7.69 1.25 20.40
N LEU A 255 -6.83 0.24 20.44
CA LEU A 255 -7.17 -1.09 20.90
C LEU A 255 -7.08 -1.23 22.42
N TYR A 256 -7.75 -2.25 22.93
CA TYR A 256 -7.57 -2.78 24.27
C TYR A 256 -6.72 -4.05 24.21
N ILE A 257 -5.89 -4.29 25.22
CA ILE A 257 -4.97 -5.44 25.28
C ILE A 257 -5.71 -6.77 25.08
N ARG A 258 -6.94 -6.90 25.58
CA ARG A 258 -7.76 -8.12 25.43
C ARG A 258 -8.01 -8.52 23.98
N GLN A 259 -8.11 -7.53 23.05
CA GLN A 259 -8.40 -7.78 21.63
C GLN A 259 -7.27 -8.51 20.91
N PHE A 260 -6.04 -8.45 21.43
CA PHE A 260 -4.93 -9.26 20.91
C PHE A 260 -5.11 -10.76 21.16
N PHE A 261 -5.94 -11.14 22.13
CA PHE A 261 -6.16 -12.52 22.58
C PHE A 261 -7.55 -13.06 22.24
N GLN A 262 -8.48 -12.19 21.82
CA GLN A 262 -9.86 -12.55 21.50
C GLN A 262 -10.03 -12.82 20.02
N ASN A 263 -10.56 -13.99 19.69
CA ASN A 263 -10.89 -14.37 18.30
C ASN A 263 -12.32 -13.93 17.95
N ASN A 264 -12.55 -12.62 17.89
CA ASN A 264 -13.82 -12.04 17.44
C ASN A 264 -13.70 -11.72 15.96
N TRP A 265 -13.83 -12.72 15.09
CA TRP A 265 -13.75 -12.49 13.64
C TRP A 265 -15.06 -11.92 13.13
N GLY A 266 -14.99 -10.76 12.50
CA GLY A 266 -16.11 -10.05 11.88
C GLY A 266 -15.68 -9.32 10.61
N TYR A 267 -16.65 -8.74 9.95
CA TYR A 267 -16.48 -8.05 8.65
C TYR A 267 -16.98 -6.60 8.71
N GLY A 268 -17.27 -6.08 9.88
CA GLY A 268 -17.63 -4.68 10.11
C GLY A 268 -16.42 -3.76 10.30
N GLY A 269 -16.64 -2.59 10.91
CA GLY A 269 -15.62 -1.57 11.13
C GLY A 269 -15.01 -1.61 12.52
N SER A 270 -13.97 -0.78 12.73
CA SER A 270 -13.50 -0.42 14.07
C SER A 270 -14.24 0.83 14.56
N ALA A 271 -14.45 0.89 15.89
CA ALA A 271 -15.18 1.99 16.52
C ALA A 271 -14.56 2.31 17.89
N TRP A 272 -15.08 3.33 18.55
CA TRP A 272 -14.72 3.62 19.92
C TRP A 272 -15.10 2.46 20.85
N GLY A 273 -14.15 2.03 21.66
CA GLY A 273 -14.37 0.95 22.63
C GLY A 273 -13.67 -0.35 22.27
N ALA A 274 -14.06 -1.43 22.91
CA ALA A 274 -13.39 -2.71 22.78
C ALA A 274 -14.22 -3.77 22.02
N ASN A 275 -15.36 -3.37 21.48
CA ASN A 275 -16.32 -4.25 20.81
C ASN A 275 -16.37 -3.91 19.32
N ASP A 276 -15.20 -3.97 18.68
CA ASP A 276 -15.09 -3.77 17.22
C ASP A 276 -15.74 -4.94 16.46
N ASP A 277 -16.31 -4.63 15.30
CA ASP A 277 -16.87 -5.64 14.40
C ASP A 277 -15.81 -6.25 13.48
N ILE A 278 -14.54 -5.93 13.70
CA ILE A 278 -13.37 -6.54 13.05
C ILE A 278 -12.40 -7.10 14.09
N SER A 279 -11.58 -8.06 13.69
CA SER A 279 -10.67 -8.75 14.59
C SER A 279 -9.27 -8.17 14.57
N PHE A 280 -8.72 -7.93 15.77
CA PHE A 280 -7.31 -7.54 15.98
C PHE A 280 -6.49 -8.64 16.64
N PHE A 281 -6.96 -9.85 16.52
CA PHE A 281 -6.39 -11.06 17.08
C PHE A 281 -5.00 -11.38 16.51
N LEU A 282 -4.05 -11.73 17.38
CA LEU A 282 -2.69 -12.06 16.95
C LEU A 282 -2.53 -13.49 16.40
N GLY A 283 -3.50 -14.36 16.67
CA GLY A 283 -3.50 -15.78 16.28
C GLY A 283 -3.11 -16.73 17.42
N TYR A 284 -3.88 -17.78 17.61
CA TYR A 284 -3.60 -18.76 18.66
C TYR A 284 -2.23 -19.41 18.51
N GLY A 285 -1.86 -19.80 17.27
CA GLY A 285 -0.58 -20.42 17.02
C GLY A 285 0.60 -19.51 17.33
N GLN A 286 0.50 -18.23 16.99
CA GLN A 286 1.50 -17.22 17.32
C GLN A 286 1.59 -16.98 18.83
N LEU A 287 0.45 -16.89 19.53
CA LEU A 287 0.40 -16.68 20.98
C LEU A 287 0.93 -17.88 21.76
N PHE A 288 0.55 -19.09 21.40
CA PHE A 288 1.08 -20.31 22.03
C PHE A 288 2.59 -20.45 21.81
N ALA A 289 3.06 -20.21 20.58
CA ALA A 289 4.49 -20.24 20.29
C ALA A 289 5.25 -19.12 21.03
N LEU A 290 4.67 -17.92 21.11
CA LEU A 290 5.25 -16.80 21.88
C LEU A 290 5.38 -17.18 23.35
N LEU A 291 4.32 -17.67 24.00
CA LEU A 291 4.33 -18.09 25.39
C LEU A 291 5.39 -19.18 25.64
N PHE A 292 5.44 -20.18 24.77
CA PHE A 292 6.44 -21.24 24.85
C PHE A 292 7.88 -20.70 24.79
N PHE A 293 8.20 -19.83 23.82
CA PHE A 293 9.54 -19.28 23.72
C PHE A 293 9.86 -18.29 24.83
N LEU A 294 8.88 -17.58 25.38
CA LEU A 294 9.07 -16.74 26.57
C LEU A 294 9.39 -17.57 27.81
N ILE A 295 8.70 -18.69 28.00
CA ILE A 295 8.98 -19.62 29.12
C ILE A 295 10.41 -20.18 28.98
N LEU A 296 10.79 -20.66 27.80
CA LEU A 296 12.16 -21.15 27.55
C LEU A 296 13.22 -20.08 27.77
N PHE A 297 12.96 -18.87 27.29
CA PHE A 297 13.85 -17.73 27.50
C PHE A 297 14.01 -17.43 28.99
N PHE A 298 12.92 -17.40 29.74
CA PHE A 298 12.91 -17.15 31.17
C PHE A 298 13.66 -18.23 31.97
N ILE A 299 13.46 -19.51 31.65
CA ILE A 299 14.20 -20.61 32.26
C ILE A 299 15.71 -20.43 32.00
N GLN A 300 16.13 -20.14 30.77
CA GLN A 300 17.53 -19.91 30.44
C GLN A 300 18.09 -18.64 31.12
N PHE A 301 17.28 -17.60 31.26
CA PHE A 301 17.61 -16.40 31.99
C PHE A 301 17.89 -16.71 33.48
N LEU A 302 17.00 -17.44 34.16
CA LEU A 302 17.18 -17.83 35.56
C LEU A 302 18.45 -18.69 35.76
N GLN A 303 18.72 -19.63 34.85
CA GLN A 303 19.94 -20.45 34.88
C GLN A 303 21.20 -19.58 34.74
N ALA A 304 21.19 -18.61 33.80
CA ALA A 304 22.31 -17.70 33.58
C ALA A 304 22.51 -16.73 34.76
N TRP A 305 21.43 -16.28 35.38
CA TRP A 305 21.47 -15.40 36.56
C TRP A 305 22.07 -16.13 37.77
N ARG A 306 21.58 -17.34 38.08
CA ARG A 306 22.12 -18.19 39.17
C ARG A 306 23.58 -18.58 38.91
N GLY A 307 23.92 -18.87 37.65
CA GLY A 307 25.29 -19.24 37.25
C GLY A 307 26.24 -18.05 37.02
N LYS A 308 25.86 -16.82 37.42
CA LYS A 308 26.65 -15.58 37.22
C LYS A 308 27.10 -15.35 35.75
N ALA A 309 26.29 -15.85 34.78
CA ALA A 309 26.57 -15.78 33.34
C ALA A 309 25.64 -14.82 32.58
N LEU A 310 24.96 -13.90 33.27
CA LEU A 310 23.92 -13.03 32.73
C LEU A 310 24.40 -12.23 31.52
N ASN A 311 25.58 -11.61 31.57
CA ASN A 311 26.13 -10.82 30.46
C ASN A 311 26.34 -11.68 29.20
N LYS A 312 26.80 -12.93 29.36
CA LYS A 312 26.95 -13.89 28.25
C LYS A 312 25.61 -14.26 27.66
N PHE A 313 24.59 -14.47 28.50
CA PHE A 313 23.22 -14.78 28.09
C PHE A 313 22.60 -13.60 27.31
N LEU A 314 22.67 -12.38 27.81
CA LEU A 314 22.13 -11.18 27.16
C LEU A 314 22.81 -10.95 25.80
N LYS A 315 24.15 -11.06 25.74
CA LYS A 315 24.90 -10.93 24.49
C LYS A 315 24.51 -11.99 23.46
N LYS A 316 24.27 -13.23 23.88
CA LYS A 316 23.85 -14.34 23.01
C LYS A 316 22.44 -14.12 22.46
N ASN A 317 21.52 -13.63 23.28
CA ASN A 317 20.09 -13.51 22.95
C ASN A 317 19.69 -12.10 22.49
N LYS A 318 20.64 -11.20 22.25
CA LYS A 318 20.41 -9.79 21.93
C LYS A 318 19.43 -9.56 20.78
N LYS A 319 19.45 -10.42 19.74
CA LYS A 319 18.53 -10.33 18.60
C LYS A 319 17.09 -10.68 18.99
N LEU A 320 16.91 -11.70 19.83
CA LEU A 320 15.60 -12.12 20.31
C LEU A 320 14.99 -11.03 21.20
N ILE A 321 15.81 -10.44 22.08
CA ILE A 321 15.42 -9.33 22.95
C ILE A 321 14.97 -8.14 22.10
N LEU A 322 15.77 -7.72 21.12
CA LEU A 322 15.44 -6.56 20.27
C LEU A 322 14.15 -6.79 19.49
N VAL A 323 13.99 -7.96 18.85
CA VAL A 323 12.77 -8.29 18.10
C VAL A 323 11.55 -8.30 19.01
N GLY A 324 11.69 -8.89 20.21
CA GLY A 324 10.64 -8.87 21.22
C GLY A 324 10.26 -7.45 21.65
N SER A 325 11.28 -6.60 21.92
CA SER A 325 11.07 -5.20 22.27
C SER A 325 10.38 -4.41 21.18
N ILE A 326 10.77 -4.61 19.90
CA ILE A 326 10.09 -3.96 18.76
C ILE A 326 8.64 -4.46 18.63
N THR A 327 8.38 -5.76 18.82
CA THR A 327 7.02 -6.31 18.79
C THR A 327 6.15 -5.64 19.87
N VAL A 328 6.65 -5.59 21.12
CA VAL A 328 5.94 -4.94 22.23
C VAL A 328 5.72 -3.46 21.96
N PHE A 329 6.70 -2.75 21.40
CA PHE A 329 6.58 -1.34 21.03
C PHE A 329 5.51 -1.12 19.96
N CYS A 330 5.44 -1.95 18.92
CA CYS A 330 4.38 -1.86 17.91
C CYS A 330 2.99 -2.13 18.51
N LEU A 331 2.87 -3.13 19.40
CA LEU A 331 1.62 -3.39 20.12
C LEU A 331 1.25 -2.25 21.07
N PHE A 332 2.24 -1.64 21.73
CA PHE A 332 2.03 -0.46 22.58
C PHE A 332 1.48 0.72 21.78
N LEU A 333 2.00 0.98 20.57
CA LEU A 333 1.51 2.05 19.72
C LEU A 333 0.08 1.84 19.22
N SER A 334 -0.45 0.63 19.29
CA SER A 334 -1.84 0.34 18.88
C SER A 334 -2.86 0.49 20.00
N ILE A 335 -2.44 0.67 21.26
CA ILE A 335 -3.35 0.76 22.43
C ILE A 335 -3.41 2.18 22.99
N GLY A 336 -4.54 2.55 23.63
CA GLY A 336 -4.80 3.89 24.17
C GLY A 336 -3.76 4.40 25.19
N LYS A 337 -2.94 3.52 25.78
CA LYS A 337 -1.82 3.94 26.65
C LYS A 337 -0.71 4.71 25.92
N SER A 338 -0.67 4.66 24.61
CA SER A 338 0.28 5.41 23.77
C SER A 338 -0.24 6.78 23.35
N LEU A 339 -1.44 7.20 23.75
CA LEU A 339 -2.09 8.43 23.29
C LEU A 339 -1.19 9.66 23.39
N GLN A 340 -0.51 9.89 24.52
CA GLN A 340 0.39 11.03 24.70
C GLN A 340 1.52 11.08 23.66
N LEU A 341 2.01 9.91 23.21
CA LEU A 341 3.02 9.84 22.15
C LEU A 341 2.43 10.22 20.79
N TRP A 342 1.18 9.83 20.52
CA TRP A 342 0.47 10.20 19.30
C TRP A 342 0.20 11.70 19.24
N GLU A 343 -0.25 12.30 20.34
CA GLU A 343 -0.49 13.74 20.45
C GLU A 343 0.82 14.57 20.34
N SER A 344 1.95 14.01 20.84
CA SER A 344 3.26 14.67 20.75
C SER A 344 3.89 14.63 19.36
N LEU A 345 3.45 13.72 18.50
CA LEU A 345 3.99 13.47 17.16
C LEU A 345 2.87 13.56 16.12
N GLU A 346 2.50 14.77 15.72
CA GLU A 346 1.40 15.05 14.77
C GLU A 346 1.41 14.17 13.51
N ILE A 347 2.60 13.76 13.04
CA ILE A 347 2.73 12.87 11.88
C ILE A 347 2.05 11.52 12.08
N LEU A 348 1.86 11.06 13.34
CA LEU A 348 1.19 9.80 13.62
C LEU A 348 -0.32 9.88 13.33
N ALA A 349 -0.94 11.07 13.41
CA ALA A 349 -2.35 11.26 13.07
C ALA A 349 -2.68 10.78 11.65
N PHE A 350 -1.74 10.95 10.70
CA PHE A 350 -1.92 10.45 9.33
C PHE A 350 -2.05 8.93 9.22
N ILE A 351 -1.64 8.18 10.25
CA ILE A 351 -1.83 6.72 10.29
C ILE A 351 -3.33 6.39 10.44
N GLN A 352 -4.16 7.31 10.95
CA GLN A 352 -5.62 7.24 11.13
C GLN A 352 -6.06 6.13 12.11
N PHE A 353 -5.50 4.94 11.99
CA PHE A 353 -5.88 3.76 12.74
C PHE A 353 -4.68 3.21 13.51
N PRO A 354 -4.58 3.42 14.83
CA PRO A 354 -3.47 2.91 15.65
C PRO A 354 -3.23 1.40 15.49
N TRP A 355 -4.28 0.62 15.24
CA TRP A 355 -4.17 -0.81 15.02
C TRP A 355 -3.42 -1.19 13.71
N ARG A 356 -3.13 -0.25 12.80
CA ARG A 356 -2.24 -0.52 11.63
C ARG A 356 -0.82 -0.94 12.05
N TRP A 357 -0.39 -0.59 13.27
CA TRP A 357 0.87 -1.10 13.84
C TRP A 357 0.91 -2.63 13.96
N LEU A 358 -0.26 -3.31 13.94
CA LEU A 358 -0.33 -4.77 13.92
C LEU A 358 0.35 -5.39 12.68
N GLY A 359 0.45 -4.67 11.58
CA GLY A 359 1.22 -5.12 10.41
C GLY A 359 2.70 -5.32 10.73
N SER A 360 3.32 -4.31 11.36
CA SER A 360 4.70 -4.40 11.84
C SER A 360 4.84 -5.38 13.02
N ALA A 361 3.89 -5.36 13.97
CA ALA A 361 3.88 -6.29 15.09
C ALA A 361 3.82 -7.75 14.64
N SER A 362 2.96 -8.10 13.69
CA SER A 362 2.84 -9.46 13.12
C SER A 362 4.14 -9.91 12.46
N PHE A 363 4.82 -9.03 11.73
CA PHE A 363 6.10 -9.33 11.12
C PHE A 363 7.20 -9.58 12.16
N PHE A 364 7.36 -8.68 13.14
CA PHE A 364 8.39 -8.85 14.18
C PHE A 364 8.07 -10.01 15.12
N LEU A 365 6.81 -10.29 15.41
CA LEU A 365 6.38 -11.49 16.13
C LEU A 365 6.77 -12.76 15.36
N ALA A 366 6.48 -12.84 14.07
CA ALA A 366 6.90 -13.98 13.24
C ALA A 366 8.43 -14.16 13.22
N MET A 367 9.17 -13.04 13.21
CA MET A 367 10.63 -13.03 13.31
C MET A 367 11.13 -13.50 14.67
N PHE A 368 10.44 -13.11 15.77
CA PHE A 368 10.70 -13.59 17.12
C PHE A 368 10.55 -15.11 17.21
N LEU A 369 9.46 -15.66 16.68
CA LEU A 369 9.21 -17.10 16.65
C LEU A 369 10.29 -17.86 15.84
N ALA A 370 10.69 -17.30 14.70
CA ALA A 370 11.75 -17.89 13.88
C ALA A 370 13.11 -17.91 14.60
N ILE A 371 13.49 -16.83 15.28
CA ILE A 371 14.73 -16.77 16.08
C ILE A 371 14.62 -17.70 17.29
N GLY A 372 13.48 -17.71 17.98
CA GLY A 372 13.19 -18.58 19.12
C GLY A 372 13.36 -20.06 18.76
N SER A 373 12.91 -20.46 17.57
CA SER A 373 13.09 -21.86 17.10
C SER A 373 14.56 -22.27 17.00
N GLY A 374 15.49 -21.34 16.83
CA GLY A 374 16.92 -21.58 16.83
C GLY A 374 17.50 -21.92 18.23
N LEU A 375 16.76 -21.64 19.32
CA LEU A 375 17.14 -22.04 20.68
C LEU A 375 16.97 -23.55 20.90
N LEU A 376 16.21 -24.22 20.05
CA LEU A 376 15.85 -25.63 20.16
C LEU A 376 16.93 -26.52 19.53
N LYS A 377 17.79 -27.12 20.35
CA LYS A 377 18.95 -27.87 19.85
C LYS A 377 18.68 -29.35 19.56
N ASN A 378 17.65 -29.99 20.17
CA ASN A 378 17.39 -31.42 20.14
C ASN A 378 16.28 -31.81 19.15
N ASN A 379 16.26 -33.07 18.68
CA ASN A 379 15.23 -33.61 17.77
C ASN A 379 13.81 -33.53 18.36
N LEU A 380 13.64 -33.71 19.67
CA LEU A 380 12.35 -33.58 20.35
C LEU A 380 11.77 -32.17 20.16
N TRP A 381 12.59 -31.15 20.32
CA TRP A 381 12.19 -29.75 20.19
C TRP A 381 11.85 -29.37 18.74
N ARG A 382 12.48 -30.00 17.74
CA ARG A 382 12.11 -29.86 16.33
C ARG A 382 10.72 -30.43 16.07
N LYS A 383 10.33 -31.54 16.74
CA LYS A 383 8.97 -32.08 16.66
C LYS A 383 7.93 -31.11 17.25
N LEU A 384 8.26 -30.41 18.35
CA LEU A 384 7.39 -29.35 18.91
C LEU A 384 7.18 -28.19 17.94
N THR A 385 8.19 -27.87 17.10
CA THR A 385 8.05 -26.88 16.02
C THR A 385 6.98 -27.30 15.00
N LEU A 386 6.89 -28.60 14.69
CA LEU A 386 5.80 -29.13 13.86
C LEU A 386 4.43 -28.95 14.54
N GLY A 387 4.35 -29.12 15.86
CA GLY A 387 3.15 -28.85 16.62
C GLY A 387 2.70 -27.39 16.49
N PHE A 388 3.63 -26.42 16.61
CA PHE A 388 3.30 -25.01 16.41
C PHE A 388 2.87 -24.69 14.98
N LEU A 389 3.53 -25.27 13.99
CA LEU A 389 3.13 -25.12 12.58
C LEU A 389 1.72 -25.68 12.35
N PHE A 390 1.43 -26.85 12.93
CA PHE A 390 0.09 -27.43 12.87
C PHE A 390 -0.96 -26.53 13.52
N ILE A 391 -0.65 -25.97 14.70
CA ILE A 391 -1.56 -25.04 15.41
C ILE A 391 -1.78 -23.76 14.58
N ILE A 392 -0.71 -23.14 14.04
CA ILE A 392 -0.82 -21.96 13.17
C ILE A 392 -1.69 -22.31 11.95
N PHE A 393 -1.43 -23.42 11.31
CA PHE A 393 -2.16 -23.84 10.12
C PHE A 393 -3.64 -24.10 10.45
N PHE A 394 -3.91 -24.93 11.44
CA PHE A 394 -5.25 -25.35 11.79
C PHE A 394 -6.14 -24.19 12.25
N PHE A 395 -5.64 -23.30 13.12
CA PHE A 395 -6.44 -22.21 13.67
C PHE A 395 -6.51 -20.99 12.75
N ASN A 396 -5.47 -20.71 11.95
CA ASN A 396 -5.43 -19.45 11.21
C ASN A 396 -5.97 -19.57 9.77
N THR A 397 -6.02 -20.75 9.17
CA THR A 397 -6.58 -20.92 7.82
C THR A 397 -8.05 -20.53 7.74
N GLY A 398 -8.81 -20.73 8.82
CA GLY A 398 -10.21 -20.34 8.92
C GLY A 398 -10.48 -18.85 8.74
N PHE A 399 -9.48 -17.99 8.92
CA PHE A 399 -9.60 -16.54 8.69
C PHE A 399 -9.47 -16.15 7.22
N PHE A 400 -8.87 -17.01 6.38
CA PHE A 400 -8.64 -16.74 4.95
C PHE A 400 -9.89 -17.04 4.11
N LYS A 401 -11.00 -16.43 4.50
CA LYS A 401 -12.29 -16.52 3.81
C LYS A 401 -12.98 -15.15 3.78
N ALA A 402 -13.75 -14.92 2.73
CA ALA A 402 -14.60 -13.75 2.62
C ALA A 402 -15.95 -13.96 3.31
N GLU A 403 -16.65 -12.87 3.62
CA GLU A 403 -18.01 -12.89 4.13
C GLU A 403 -19.00 -13.36 3.07
N LYS A 404 -18.96 -12.70 1.91
CA LYS A 404 -19.86 -12.93 0.79
C LYS A 404 -19.12 -12.94 -0.53
N THR A 405 -19.52 -13.84 -1.42
CA THR A 405 -19.08 -13.85 -2.80
C THR A 405 -19.98 -12.94 -3.62
N ILE A 406 -19.44 -12.26 -4.60
CA ILE A 406 -20.14 -11.34 -5.49
C ILE A 406 -20.22 -12.00 -6.87
N VAL A 407 -21.45 -12.32 -7.31
CA VAL A 407 -21.72 -13.09 -8.54
C VAL A 407 -21.45 -12.24 -9.79
N ASP A 408 -21.79 -10.95 -9.77
CA ASP A 408 -21.51 -10.02 -10.86
C ASP A 408 -20.37 -9.06 -10.47
N SER A 409 -19.16 -9.61 -10.47
CA SER A 409 -17.98 -8.90 -10.04
C SER A 409 -17.53 -7.77 -10.99
N ASN A 410 -17.95 -7.80 -12.27
CA ASN A 410 -17.63 -6.72 -13.21
C ASN A 410 -18.39 -5.45 -12.87
N VAL A 411 -19.67 -5.57 -12.58
CA VAL A 411 -20.52 -4.44 -12.13
C VAL A 411 -20.02 -3.92 -10.80
N PHE A 412 -19.67 -4.80 -9.87
CA PHE A 412 -19.19 -4.38 -8.55
C PHE A 412 -17.85 -3.63 -8.58
N TYR A 413 -16.94 -4.01 -9.48
CA TYR A 413 -15.65 -3.32 -9.63
C TYR A 413 -15.68 -2.18 -10.65
N TYR A 414 -16.85 -1.87 -11.19
CA TYR A 414 -17.10 -0.73 -12.06
C TYR A 414 -15.96 -0.48 -13.07
N SER A 415 -15.93 -1.29 -14.11
CA SER A 415 -15.07 -1.06 -15.26
C SER A 415 -15.70 -0.12 -16.29
N ASP A 416 -16.99 0.20 -16.12
CA ASP A 416 -17.74 1.14 -16.95
C ASP A 416 -17.48 2.58 -16.49
N PRO A 417 -17.05 3.49 -17.40
CA PRO A 417 -16.77 4.89 -17.03
C PRO A 417 -17.97 5.63 -16.41
N GLN A 418 -19.20 5.34 -16.81
CA GLN A 418 -20.39 6.00 -16.26
C GLN A 418 -20.61 5.62 -14.80
N LEU A 419 -20.44 4.33 -14.46
CA LEU A 419 -20.53 3.86 -13.08
C LEU A 419 -19.37 4.40 -12.21
N ILE A 420 -18.19 4.53 -12.80
CA ILE A 420 -17.04 5.15 -12.11
C ILE A 420 -17.33 6.61 -11.78
N ARG A 421 -17.89 7.36 -12.74
CA ARG A 421 -18.26 8.78 -12.58
C ARG A 421 -19.39 9.00 -11.57
N SER A 422 -20.25 8.02 -11.34
CA SER A 422 -21.34 8.10 -10.37
C SER A 422 -20.97 7.47 -9.02
N GLU A 423 -21.09 6.18 -8.91
CA GLU A 423 -21.06 5.47 -7.62
C GLU A 423 -19.66 5.36 -7.01
N MET A 424 -18.59 5.17 -7.83
CA MET A 424 -17.24 5.06 -7.29
C MET A 424 -16.65 6.40 -6.83
N SER A 425 -17.11 7.50 -7.41
CA SER A 425 -16.67 8.84 -7.00
C SER A 425 -17.08 9.17 -5.57
N GLU A 426 -18.21 8.64 -5.09
CA GLU A 426 -18.70 8.82 -3.71
C GLU A 426 -17.76 8.21 -2.65
N THR A 427 -16.93 7.26 -3.04
CA THR A 427 -16.07 6.51 -2.10
C THR A 427 -14.67 7.07 -1.96
N LEU A 428 -14.29 8.06 -2.77
CA LEU A 428 -12.96 8.66 -2.79
C LEU A 428 -13.02 10.20 -2.80
N PRO A 429 -13.81 10.85 -1.92
CA PRO A 429 -13.98 12.31 -1.92
C PRO A 429 -12.71 13.06 -1.51
N ASP A 430 -11.80 12.42 -0.76
CA ASP A 430 -10.62 13.03 -0.16
C ASP A 430 -9.63 13.61 -1.18
N TYR A 431 -9.65 13.10 -2.41
CA TYR A 431 -8.70 13.51 -3.46
C TYR A 431 -9.29 14.51 -4.45
N ILE A 432 -10.54 14.91 -4.26
CA ILE A 432 -11.17 15.97 -5.05
C ILE A 432 -10.46 17.30 -4.73
N PRO A 433 -10.14 18.17 -5.72
CA PRO A 433 -9.55 19.47 -5.47
C PRO A 433 -10.42 20.31 -4.51
N VAL A 434 -9.76 21.04 -3.59
CA VAL A 434 -10.44 21.76 -2.48
C VAL A 434 -11.43 22.82 -2.99
N GLN A 435 -11.18 23.40 -4.17
CA GLN A 435 -12.06 24.41 -4.79
C GLN A 435 -13.31 23.82 -5.45
N MET A 436 -13.38 22.50 -5.64
CA MET A 436 -14.56 21.87 -6.21
C MET A 436 -15.77 22.02 -5.26
N ALA A 437 -16.93 22.24 -5.84
CA ALA A 437 -18.20 22.30 -5.14
C ALA A 437 -18.43 21.05 -4.26
N ASN A 438 -19.49 21.09 -3.44
CA ASN A 438 -19.86 19.95 -2.64
C ASN A 438 -20.30 18.77 -3.51
N GLU A 439 -20.33 17.58 -2.94
CA GLU A 439 -20.59 16.33 -3.66
C GLU A 439 -22.01 16.29 -4.26
N GLU A 440 -23.00 16.87 -3.60
CA GLU A 440 -24.38 16.88 -4.09
C GLU A 440 -24.51 17.66 -5.40
N ILE A 441 -23.87 18.83 -5.46
CA ILE A 441 -23.79 19.64 -6.68
C ILE A 441 -23.05 18.89 -7.79
N LEU A 442 -21.92 18.27 -7.47
CA LEU A 442 -21.15 17.52 -8.46
C LEU A 442 -21.92 16.31 -9.01
N LYS A 443 -22.71 15.63 -8.15
CA LYS A 443 -23.63 14.54 -8.57
C LYS A 443 -24.71 15.03 -9.52
N GLU A 444 -25.31 16.18 -9.23
CA GLU A 444 -26.31 16.80 -10.08
C GLU A 444 -25.73 17.14 -11.47
N TYR A 445 -24.58 17.79 -11.51
CA TYR A 445 -23.90 18.10 -12.77
C TYR A 445 -23.47 16.84 -13.53
N ASN A 446 -23.03 15.77 -12.84
CA ASN A 446 -22.72 14.51 -13.50
C ASN A 446 -23.99 13.85 -14.11
N LYS A 447 -25.15 13.96 -13.48
CA LYS A 447 -26.42 13.50 -14.06
C LYS A 447 -26.82 14.31 -15.29
N LYS A 448 -26.65 15.64 -15.24
CA LYS A 448 -26.94 16.55 -16.36
C LYS A 448 -25.97 16.37 -17.53
N TYR A 449 -24.70 16.09 -17.23
CA TYR A 449 -23.61 15.95 -18.20
C TYR A 449 -22.83 14.65 -17.92
N PRO A 450 -23.35 13.46 -18.28
CA PRO A 450 -22.71 12.17 -17.93
C PRO A 450 -21.39 11.92 -18.66
N GLU A 451 -21.18 12.52 -19.84
CA GLU A 451 -19.95 12.44 -20.63
C GLU A 451 -19.10 13.70 -20.52
N PRO A 452 -17.84 13.71 -21.01
CA PRO A 452 -17.09 14.94 -21.17
C PRO A 452 -17.91 15.98 -21.90
N SER A 453 -18.08 17.15 -21.32
CA SER A 453 -19.05 18.15 -21.77
C SER A 453 -18.51 19.56 -21.63
N VAL A 454 -19.07 20.47 -22.42
CA VAL A 454 -18.86 21.92 -22.35
C VAL A 454 -20.24 22.60 -22.29
N TRP A 455 -20.39 23.58 -21.41
CA TRP A 455 -21.62 24.36 -21.25
C TRP A 455 -21.31 25.83 -20.95
N LEU A 456 -22.30 26.69 -21.18
CA LEU A 456 -22.21 28.12 -20.89
C LEU A 456 -22.30 28.39 -19.37
N ASN A 457 -21.59 29.41 -18.93
CA ASN A 457 -21.73 29.90 -17.56
C ASN A 457 -22.92 30.84 -17.51
N ASN A 458 -23.93 30.46 -16.76
CA ASN A 458 -25.23 31.09 -16.55
C ASN A 458 -26.28 30.93 -17.67
N ASP A 459 -27.54 30.92 -17.21
CA ASP A 459 -28.72 30.92 -18.08
C ASP A 459 -28.64 32.10 -19.03
N LEU A 460 -28.57 31.77 -20.30
CA LEU A 460 -28.31 32.68 -21.41
C LEU A 460 -29.25 33.88 -21.43
N ALA A 461 -28.70 35.04 -21.63
CA ALA A 461 -29.44 36.09 -22.27
C ALA A 461 -29.98 35.61 -23.62
N ASP A 462 -31.25 35.81 -23.92
CA ASP A 462 -31.91 35.34 -25.12
C ASP A 462 -31.08 35.53 -26.39
N GLY A 463 -30.84 34.47 -27.13
CA GLY A 463 -30.15 34.49 -28.43
C GLY A 463 -28.69 34.05 -28.45
N GLN A 464 -28.08 33.63 -27.33
CA GLN A 464 -26.72 33.08 -27.34
C GLN A 464 -26.73 31.62 -27.81
N THR A 465 -26.00 31.34 -28.86
CA THR A 465 -25.83 29.95 -29.36
C THR A 465 -24.37 29.59 -29.43
N PHE A 466 -24.04 28.38 -29.00
CA PHE A 466 -22.75 27.79 -29.29
C PHE A 466 -22.94 26.32 -29.65
N THR A 467 -22.05 25.82 -30.50
CA THR A 467 -21.95 24.40 -30.79
C THR A 467 -20.59 23.89 -30.37
N ASN A 468 -20.54 22.67 -29.88
CA ASN A 468 -19.29 22.03 -29.49
C ASN A 468 -19.21 20.60 -30.04
N GLN A 469 -18.02 20.17 -30.37
CA GLN A 469 -17.71 18.81 -30.79
C GLN A 469 -16.41 18.36 -30.13
N LEU A 470 -16.49 17.25 -29.40
CA LEU A 470 -15.30 16.61 -28.86
C LEU A 470 -14.58 15.87 -29.99
N LEU A 471 -13.37 16.32 -30.35
CA LEU A 471 -12.56 15.70 -31.39
C LEU A 471 -11.67 14.59 -30.86
N LYS A 472 -11.14 14.78 -29.66
CA LYS A 472 -10.23 13.81 -29.03
C LYS A 472 -10.33 13.94 -27.50
N SER A 473 -10.40 12.80 -26.83
CA SER A 473 -10.31 12.72 -25.38
C SER A 473 -9.41 11.56 -24.97
N ASN A 474 -8.59 11.79 -23.97
CA ASN A 474 -7.88 10.75 -23.25
C ASN A 474 -7.75 11.14 -21.77
N ASN A 475 -7.12 10.32 -20.97
CA ASN A 475 -7.02 10.51 -19.52
C ASN A 475 -6.50 11.91 -19.09
N GLN A 476 -5.66 12.57 -19.90
CA GLN A 476 -4.99 13.82 -19.54
C GLN A 476 -5.12 14.92 -20.60
N SER A 477 -5.95 14.75 -21.61
CA SER A 477 -6.19 15.80 -22.60
C SER A 477 -7.54 15.68 -23.27
N GLN A 478 -8.13 16.83 -23.59
CA GLN A 478 -9.32 16.96 -24.40
C GLN A 478 -9.08 17.99 -25.50
N THR A 479 -9.62 17.74 -26.70
CA THR A 479 -9.59 18.66 -27.83
C THR A 479 -11.00 18.88 -28.31
N TRP A 480 -11.44 20.12 -28.32
CA TRP A 480 -12.77 20.54 -28.67
C TRP A 480 -12.75 21.47 -29.89
N LYS A 481 -13.70 21.29 -30.78
CA LYS A 481 -14.06 22.27 -31.79
C LYS A 481 -15.29 23.00 -31.28
N ILE A 482 -15.21 24.32 -31.16
CA ILE A 482 -16.26 25.17 -30.62
C ILE A 482 -16.55 26.27 -31.62
N ASN A 483 -17.84 26.50 -31.90
CA ASN A 483 -18.27 27.66 -32.70
C ASN A 483 -19.21 28.48 -31.82
N SER A 484 -18.83 29.73 -31.55
CA SER A 484 -19.55 30.64 -30.64
C SER A 484 -20.06 31.85 -31.38
N SER A 485 -21.34 32.19 -31.21
CA SER A 485 -21.98 33.35 -31.83
C SER A 485 -21.47 34.69 -31.30
N GLN A 486 -20.91 34.71 -30.13
CA GLN A 486 -20.31 35.86 -29.42
C GLN A 486 -19.21 35.38 -28.46
N GLU A 487 -18.54 36.33 -27.78
CA GLU A 487 -17.62 35.96 -26.72
C GLU A 487 -18.40 35.33 -25.56
N ASN A 488 -17.98 34.13 -25.13
CA ASN A 488 -18.68 33.36 -24.11
C ASN A 488 -17.73 32.78 -23.07
N LEU A 489 -18.18 32.74 -21.82
CA LEU A 489 -17.53 32.04 -20.74
C LEU A 489 -18.01 30.58 -20.75
N LEU A 490 -17.10 29.66 -21.10
CA LEU A 490 -17.41 28.24 -21.23
C LEU A 490 -16.85 27.43 -20.06
N ASN A 491 -17.68 26.54 -19.52
CA ASN A 491 -17.31 25.57 -18.53
C ASN A 491 -16.96 24.24 -19.17
N PHE A 492 -15.86 23.63 -18.76
CA PHE A 492 -15.45 22.30 -19.16
C PHE A 492 -15.62 21.33 -17.99
N LYS A 493 -16.12 20.13 -18.26
CA LYS A 493 -16.24 19.07 -17.24
C LYS A 493 -14.85 18.50 -16.89
N ILE A 494 -14.03 19.34 -16.27
CA ILE A 494 -12.67 19.02 -15.79
C ILE A 494 -12.46 19.80 -14.50
N ALA A 495 -12.09 19.13 -13.41
CA ALA A 495 -11.74 19.83 -12.18
C ALA A 495 -10.50 20.70 -12.39
N ASN A 496 -10.58 21.97 -11.98
CA ASN A 496 -9.43 22.87 -12.05
C ASN A 496 -8.41 22.47 -10.99
N PHE A 497 -7.27 21.96 -11.44
CA PHE A 497 -6.16 21.57 -10.58
C PHE A 497 -4.84 21.99 -11.20
N THR A 498 -3.86 22.31 -10.38
CA THR A 498 -2.53 22.71 -10.88
C THR A 498 -1.95 21.68 -11.85
N GLY A 499 -1.56 22.13 -13.01
CA GLY A 499 -1.07 21.30 -14.13
C GLY A 499 -1.97 21.32 -15.36
N TRP A 500 -3.24 21.67 -15.24
CA TRP A 500 -4.07 21.89 -16.42
C TRP A 500 -3.63 23.14 -17.17
N THR A 501 -3.58 23.05 -18.48
CA THR A 501 -3.23 24.14 -19.42
C THR A 501 -4.22 24.14 -20.57
N ALA A 502 -4.61 25.34 -20.99
CA ALA A 502 -5.54 25.58 -22.08
C ALA A 502 -4.84 26.27 -23.26
N TYR A 503 -5.20 25.86 -24.47
CA TYR A 503 -4.77 26.47 -25.72
C TYR A 503 -5.99 26.72 -26.59
N LEU A 504 -6.11 27.94 -27.10
CA LEU A 504 -7.07 28.38 -28.09
C LEU A 504 -6.30 28.57 -29.40
N ASP A 505 -6.64 27.83 -30.44
CA ASP A 505 -5.98 27.91 -31.77
C ASP A 505 -4.44 27.84 -31.66
N ASN A 506 -3.94 26.94 -30.79
CA ASN A 506 -2.52 26.75 -30.45
C ASN A 506 -1.87 27.89 -29.61
N GLN A 507 -2.59 28.94 -29.28
CA GLN A 507 -2.09 29.97 -28.34
C GLN A 507 -2.50 29.61 -26.92
N LYS A 508 -1.56 29.72 -25.98
CA LYS A 508 -1.85 29.46 -24.58
C LYS A 508 -2.75 30.55 -24.03
N ILE A 509 -3.86 30.15 -23.41
CA ILE A 509 -4.79 31.05 -22.74
C ILE A 509 -4.87 30.70 -21.24
N GLU A 510 -5.37 31.66 -20.46
CA GLU A 510 -5.55 31.52 -19.03
C GLU A 510 -6.79 30.69 -18.70
N ILE A 511 -6.68 29.83 -17.68
CA ILE A 511 -7.80 29.16 -17.06
C ILE A 511 -8.28 30.05 -15.91
N LEU A 512 -9.55 30.40 -15.90
CA LEU A 512 -10.11 31.28 -14.87
C LEU A 512 -10.25 30.50 -13.54
N GLU A 513 -9.90 31.16 -12.43
CA GLU A 513 -9.84 30.52 -11.11
C GLU A 513 -11.17 30.57 -10.33
N ASN A 514 -12.13 31.44 -10.71
CA ASN A 514 -13.34 31.75 -9.95
C ASN A 514 -14.58 31.00 -10.41
N SER A 515 -14.45 29.73 -10.80
CA SER A 515 -15.61 28.88 -11.08
C SER A 515 -16.36 28.52 -9.80
N GLU A 516 -17.66 28.70 -9.76
CA GLU A 516 -18.53 28.25 -8.65
C GLU A 516 -18.47 26.74 -8.42
N LEU A 517 -18.21 25.99 -9.50
CA LEU A 517 -18.02 24.53 -9.44
C LEU A 517 -16.58 24.10 -9.15
N GLY A 518 -15.60 25.01 -9.28
CA GLY A 518 -14.18 24.69 -9.22
C GLY A 518 -13.65 23.97 -10.46
N ASN A 519 -14.38 24.00 -11.56
CA ASN A 519 -13.99 23.37 -12.84
C ASN A 519 -13.21 24.34 -13.74
N VAL A 520 -12.64 23.82 -14.83
CA VAL A 520 -11.96 24.62 -15.84
C VAL A 520 -12.95 25.52 -16.55
N GLN A 521 -12.69 26.85 -16.53
CA GLN A 521 -13.45 27.87 -17.27
C GLN A 521 -12.53 28.64 -18.22
N LEU A 522 -13.02 28.90 -19.44
CA LEU A 522 -12.31 29.67 -20.46
C LEU A 522 -13.20 30.73 -21.08
N LEU A 523 -12.63 31.92 -21.30
CA LEU A 523 -13.26 32.95 -22.13
C LEU A 523 -12.92 32.64 -23.58
N VAL A 524 -13.96 32.37 -24.40
CA VAL A 524 -13.82 31.98 -25.81
C VAL A 524 -14.42 33.08 -26.68
N PRO A 525 -13.65 33.69 -27.61
CA PRO A 525 -14.11 34.73 -28.51
C PRO A 525 -15.21 34.22 -29.46
N LYS A 526 -15.87 35.16 -30.15
CA LYS A 526 -16.77 34.86 -31.26
C LYS A 526 -16.03 34.17 -32.38
N GLY A 527 -16.61 33.11 -32.97
CA GLY A 527 -16.06 32.39 -34.12
C GLY A 527 -15.89 30.91 -33.89
N GLU A 528 -15.25 30.27 -34.85
CA GLU A 528 -14.89 28.85 -34.77
C GLU A 528 -13.46 28.73 -34.21
N HIS A 529 -13.30 27.94 -33.16
CA HIS A 529 -12.05 27.80 -32.42
C HIS A 529 -11.74 26.35 -32.12
N LEU A 530 -10.46 26.02 -32.07
CA LEU A 530 -9.94 24.74 -31.58
C LEU A 530 -9.38 24.94 -30.18
N ILE A 531 -10.03 24.32 -29.19
CA ILE A 531 -9.59 24.36 -27.80
C ILE A 531 -8.92 23.05 -27.42
N LYS A 532 -7.70 23.12 -26.92
CA LYS A 532 -6.97 21.98 -26.39
C LYS A 532 -6.68 22.18 -24.92
N LEU A 533 -7.22 21.27 -24.09
CA LEU A 533 -6.91 21.17 -22.67
C LEU A 533 -5.94 20.01 -22.46
N SER A 534 -4.89 20.22 -21.66
CA SER A 534 -3.95 19.15 -21.33
C SER A 534 -3.37 19.30 -19.93
N PHE A 535 -3.34 18.17 -19.19
CA PHE A 535 -2.70 18.08 -17.90
C PHE A 535 -1.19 17.88 -18.08
N ARG A 536 -0.39 18.73 -17.46
CA ARG A 536 1.07 18.71 -17.56
C ARG A 536 1.70 18.76 -16.18
N GLU A 537 2.92 18.26 -16.08
CA GLU A 537 3.72 18.41 -14.88
C GLU A 537 4.02 19.89 -14.61
N ASN A 538 3.72 20.35 -13.39
CA ASN A 538 4.13 21.66 -12.91
C ASN A 538 5.63 21.67 -12.53
N LYS A 539 6.18 22.84 -12.16
CA LYS A 539 7.61 22.97 -11.81
C LYS A 539 8.04 22.05 -10.68
N LEU A 540 7.20 21.90 -9.63
CA LEU A 540 7.48 21.02 -8.48
C LEU A 540 7.59 19.55 -8.91
N ARG A 541 6.62 19.09 -9.70
CA ARG A 541 6.56 17.70 -10.16
C ARG A 541 7.69 17.38 -11.14
N LEU A 542 8.02 18.32 -12.05
CA LEU A 542 9.18 18.19 -12.94
C LEU A 542 10.48 18.06 -12.15
N LEU A 543 10.70 18.94 -11.17
CA LEU A 543 11.88 18.86 -10.30
C LEU A 543 11.93 17.52 -9.57
N SER A 544 10.80 17.07 -9.02
CA SER A 544 10.68 15.78 -8.31
C SER A 544 11.02 14.60 -9.23
N ASN A 545 10.56 14.64 -10.49
CA ASN A 545 10.85 13.62 -11.50
C ASN A 545 12.34 13.57 -11.83
N TYR A 546 13.00 14.73 -12.02
CA TYR A 546 14.45 14.80 -12.27
C TYR A 546 15.26 14.30 -11.08
N VAL A 547 14.89 14.69 -9.85
CA VAL A 547 15.56 14.19 -8.64
C VAL A 547 15.49 12.67 -8.56
N SER A 548 14.30 12.10 -8.83
CA SER A 548 14.09 10.65 -8.78
C SER A 548 14.89 9.91 -9.85
N LEU A 549 14.90 10.42 -11.08
CA LEU A 549 15.67 9.83 -12.16
C LEU A 549 17.18 9.90 -11.89
N THR A 550 17.65 11.04 -11.37
CA THR A 550 19.06 11.22 -10.98
C THR A 550 19.46 10.25 -9.88
N ALA A 551 18.63 10.10 -8.84
CA ALA A 551 18.90 9.17 -7.74
C ALA A 551 18.95 7.71 -8.22
N LEU A 552 18.02 7.32 -9.10
CA LEU A 552 18.01 6.00 -9.72
C LEU A 552 19.28 5.76 -10.55
N THR A 553 19.67 6.75 -11.37
CA THR A 553 20.87 6.68 -12.20
C THR A 553 22.13 6.54 -11.34
N ILE A 554 22.27 7.36 -10.28
CA ILE A 554 23.38 7.25 -9.31
C ILE A 554 23.41 5.85 -8.68
N PHE A 555 22.25 5.31 -8.30
CA PHE A 555 22.18 3.96 -7.73
C PHE A 555 22.65 2.89 -8.71
N VAL A 556 22.19 2.94 -9.97
CA VAL A 556 22.56 1.97 -11.01
C VAL A 556 24.05 2.04 -11.29
N LEU A 557 24.61 3.24 -11.49
CA LEU A 557 26.06 3.42 -11.72
C LEU A 557 26.89 2.92 -10.54
N TRP A 558 26.44 3.18 -9.31
CA TRP A 558 27.10 2.66 -8.11
C TRP A 558 27.07 1.12 -8.06
N GLN A 559 25.96 0.47 -8.42
CA GLN A 559 25.87 -1.00 -8.49
C GLN A 559 26.83 -1.58 -9.54
N ILE A 560 26.96 -0.94 -10.70
CA ILE A 560 27.92 -1.34 -11.77
C ILE A 560 29.36 -1.26 -11.23
N THR A 561 29.71 -0.15 -10.58
CA THR A 561 31.08 0.02 -10.02
C THR A 561 31.41 -1.00 -8.93
N LEU A 562 30.43 -1.37 -8.09
CA LEU A 562 30.59 -2.42 -7.09
C LEU A 562 30.82 -3.79 -7.73
N LYS A 563 30.10 -4.11 -8.81
CA LYS A 563 30.25 -5.37 -9.54
C LYS A 563 31.62 -5.48 -10.17
N ASN A 564 32.11 -4.42 -10.83
CA ASN A 564 33.42 -4.40 -11.47
C ASN A 564 34.59 -4.55 -10.47
N ARG A 565 34.43 -3.98 -9.24
CA ARG A 565 35.42 -4.15 -8.17
C ARG A 565 35.42 -5.56 -7.55
N ALA A 566 34.37 -6.32 -7.72
CA ALA A 566 34.28 -7.69 -7.21
C ALA A 566 34.81 -8.74 -8.23
N THR A 567 34.94 -8.34 -9.49
CA THR A 567 35.50 -9.18 -10.60
C THR A 567 36.98 -8.94 -10.83
N ASN A 568 37.54 -7.80 -10.41
CA ASN A 568 38.98 -7.50 -10.35
C ASN A 568 39.52 -7.79 -8.93
#